data_cca9cc5b8a65c82e57d94a8a730c29b0
#
_entry.id   cca9cc5b8a65c82e57d94a8a730c29b0
#
_cell.length_a   1.000
_cell.length_b   1.000
_cell.length_c   1.000
_cell.angle_alpha   90.00
_cell.angle_beta   90.00
_cell.angle_gamma   90.00
#
_symmetry.space_group_name_H-M   'P 1'
#
loop_
_entity.id
_entity.type
_entity.pdbx_description
1 polymer ?
#
loop_
_entity_poly.entity_id
_entity_poly.type
_entity_poly.pdbx_seq_one_letter_code
_entity_poly.pdbx_strand_id
1 'polypeptide(L)'
;LPIFAGRYIVLIPFADKVSVSTKIKSSEERARLRQLIQSIKPKNFSVIVRTSSEGKRVAELDHELKTLVKRWEDNIVKVPKLKAPAIVYEETARTVALLRDIFNPSFQNIYVNDKEVYNNVRDYVSLIAPGREEIVQLYTGELPIFDNFAVTKQIKSLFGRTVTYKSGAYLIIEHTEAMHVIDVNSGNRSKGSDAQEKTAIDVNIAAADEIARQLRLRDMGGIIVIDFIDMAEAANRQKLFEHMTKAMANDRAKHNILPLSKFGLMQITRQRVRPAMDVDTSEDCPSCFGTGTVKPSILFTDSLEEKIDCLVNKHHVKKFTLHVHPYVAAYVNKGLFPLSMKWKMKYTHGLKVIPNQSLAFLEYKFFDADKNELDMKEEKEIINK
;
A
#
# COMPACT_ATOMS: atom_id res chain seq x y z
N LEU A 1 25.32 -5.33 -20.97
CA LEU A 1 24.96 -6.42 -21.87
C LEU A 1 23.45 -6.37 -22.10
N PRO A 2 22.97 -6.54 -23.37
CA PRO A 2 21.55 -6.64 -23.65
C PRO A 2 20.98 -7.92 -23.01
N ILE A 3 19.73 -7.85 -22.51
CA ILE A 3 19.07 -8.96 -21.83
C ILE A 3 17.68 -9.15 -22.47
N PHE A 4 17.41 -10.37 -22.91
CA PHE A 4 16.11 -10.77 -23.44
C PHE A 4 15.41 -11.72 -22.49
N ALA A 5 14.40 -11.23 -21.79
CA ALA A 5 13.70 -12.01 -20.79
C ALA A 5 12.55 -12.80 -21.40
N GLY A 6 12.62 -14.13 -21.33
CA GLY A 6 11.53 -15.06 -21.61
C GLY A 6 10.78 -15.47 -20.34
N ARG A 7 9.81 -16.36 -20.49
CA ARG A 7 9.02 -16.94 -19.39
C ARG A 7 9.86 -17.95 -18.59
N TYR A 8 10.58 -18.81 -19.28
CA TYR A 8 11.35 -19.91 -18.72
C TYR A 8 12.84 -19.61 -18.66
N ILE A 9 13.34 -18.83 -19.61
CA ILE A 9 14.77 -18.54 -19.75
C ILE A 9 15.01 -17.05 -19.99
N VAL A 10 16.21 -16.61 -19.64
CA VAL A 10 16.73 -15.28 -19.98
C VAL A 10 17.95 -15.47 -20.87
N LEU A 11 17.94 -14.82 -22.04
CA LEU A 11 19.02 -14.87 -23.01
C LEU A 11 19.90 -13.62 -22.90
N ILE A 12 21.22 -13.80 -22.86
CA ILE A 12 22.19 -12.72 -22.78
C ILE A 12 23.23 -12.94 -23.90
N PRO A 13 23.25 -12.11 -24.94
CA PRO A 13 24.25 -12.17 -26.01
C PRO A 13 25.65 -11.81 -25.48
N PHE A 14 26.68 -12.19 -26.23
CA PHE A 14 28.10 -11.91 -25.95
C PHE A 14 28.66 -12.56 -24.68
N ALA A 15 28.08 -13.65 -24.26
CA ALA A 15 28.56 -14.44 -23.12
C ALA A 15 28.34 -15.93 -23.41
N ASP A 16 28.99 -16.82 -22.69
CA ASP A 16 28.88 -18.26 -22.92
C ASP A 16 28.81 -19.06 -21.61
N LYS A 17 27.72 -18.81 -20.86
CA LYS A 17 27.46 -19.42 -19.56
C LYS A 17 26.02 -19.92 -19.43
N VAL A 18 25.83 -21.08 -18.80
CA VAL A 18 24.52 -21.59 -18.40
C VAL A 18 24.41 -21.51 -16.87
N SER A 19 23.41 -20.78 -16.41
CA SER A 19 23.07 -20.64 -14.99
C SER A 19 21.65 -21.11 -14.74
N VAL A 20 21.42 -21.80 -13.63
CA VAL A 20 20.08 -22.26 -13.22
C VAL A 20 19.75 -21.58 -11.89
N SER A 21 18.51 -21.11 -11.76
CA SER A 21 18.03 -20.45 -10.55
C SER A 21 18.26 -21.31 -9.31
N THR A 22 18.89 -20.74 -8.28
CA THR A 22 19.11 -21.41 -6.98
C THR A 22 17.80 -21.63 -6.19
N LYS A 23 16.69 -21.01 -6.63
CA LYS A 23 15.36 -21.21 -6.04
C LYS A 23 14.73 -22.55 -6.41
N ILE A 24 15.22 -23.25 -7.43
CA ILE A 24 14.84 -24.64 -7.72
C ILE A 24 15.51 -25.53 -6.67
N LYS A 25 14.70 -26.12 -5.80
CA LYS A 25 15.21 -26.87 -4.62
C LYS A 25 15.89 -28.18 -5.02
N SER A 26 15.34 -28.92 -5.99
CA SER A 26 15.90 -30.20 -6.44
C SER A 26 17.24 -30.00 -7.14
N SER A 27 18.29 -30.65 -6.64
CA SER A 27 19.62 -30.67 -7.26
C SER A 27 19.62 -31.45 -8.59
N GLU A 28 18.83 -32.51 -8.67
CA GLU A 28 18.68 -33.34 -9.86
C GLU A 28 18.01 -32.53 -10.99
N GLU A 29 16.93 -31.80 -10.68
CA GLU A 29 16.25 -30.98 -11.65
C GLU A 29 17.16 -29.84 -12.14
N ARG A 30 17.94 -29.22 -11.26
CA ARG A 30 18.94 -28.22 -11.67
C ARG A 30 19.99 -28.78 -12.60
N ALA A 31 20.45 -29.98 -12.34
CA ALA A 31 21.43 -30.70 -13.21
C ALA A 31 20.80 -31.02 -14.57
N ARG A 32 19.58 -31.56 -14.59
CA ARG A 32 18.81 -31.87 -15.80
C ARG A 32 18.62 -30.62 -16.67
N LEU A 33 18.11 -29.51 -16.09
CA LEU A 33 17.90 -28.28 -16.82
C LEU A 33 19.19 -27.66 -17.34
N ARG A 34 20.27 -27.72 -16.57
CA ARG A 34 21.59 -27.23 -17.02
C ARG A 34 22.09 -28.03 -18.22
N GLN A 35 22.08 -29.34 -18.15
CA GLN A 35 22.54 -30.23 -19.24
C GLN A 35 21.69 -30.03 -20.50
N LEU A 36 20.39 -29.95 -20.35
CA LEU A 36 19.44 -29.72 -21.41
C LEU A 36 19.71 -28.39 -22.14
N ILE A 37 19.80 -27.30 -21.39
CA ILE A 37 20.07 -25.97 -22.00
C ILE A 37 21.47 -25.94 -22.62
N GLN A 38 22.44 -26.60 -22.03
CA GLN A 38 23.78 -26.66 -22.59
C GLN A 38 23.83 -27.37 -23.94
N SER A 39 22.94 -28.34 -24.18
CA SER A 39 22.84 -29.06 -25.45
C SER A 39 22.18 -28.30 -26.58
N ILE A 40 21.26 -27.35 -26.26
CA ILE A 40 20.49 -26.60 -27.26
C ILE A 40 20.95 -25.16 -27.42
N LYS A 41 21.77 -24.65 -26.50
CA LYS A 41 22.22 -23.26 -26.46
C LYS A 41 23.15 -22.95 -27.66
N PRO A 42 22.89 -21.87 -28.41
CA PRO A 42 23.85 -21.43 -29.45
C PRO A 42 25.14 -20.88 -28.84
N LYS A 43 26.20 -20.87 -29.58
CA LYS A 43 27.49 -20.26 -29.19
C LYS A 43 27.37 -18.76 -28.99
N ASN A 44 28.15 -18.18 -28.11
CA ASN A 44 28.16 -16.73 -27.79
C ASN A 44 26.91 -16.21 -27.11
N PHE A 45 26.08 -17.09 -26.53
CA PHE A 45 24.96 -16.69 -25.68
C PHE A 45 25.07 -17.29 -24.30
N SER A 46 24.76 -16.50 -23.29
CA SER A 46 24.52 -17.00 -21.94
C SER A 46 23.04 -17.18 -21.70
N VAL A 47 22.67 -18.22 -20.97
CA VAL A 47 21.27 -18.53 -20.64
C VAL A 47 21.12 -18.68 -19.14
N ILE A 48 20.14 -17.97 -18.57
CA ILE A 48 19.72 -18.12 -17.18
C ILE A 48 18.37 -18.82 -17.16
N VAL A 49 18.32 -20.00 -16.55
CA VAL A 49 17.09 -20.79 -16.40
C VAL A 49 16.33 -20.29 -15.18
N ARG A 50 15.07 -19.89 -15.37
CA ARG A 50 14.18 -19.37 -14.32
C ARG A 50 13.49 -20.51 -13.56
N THR A 51 12.93 -20.23 -12.40
CA THR A 51 12.16 -21.19 -11.60
C THR A 51 10.94 -21.76 -12.32
N SER A 52 10.33 -20.97 -13.21
CA SER A 52 9.20 -21.39 -14.03
C SER A 52 9.51 -22.51 -15.03
N SER A 53 10.79 -22.83 -15.21
CA SER A 53 11.26 -23.96 -16.06
C SER A 53 11.18 -25.31 -15.37
N GLU A 54 10.95 -25.35 -14.06
CA GLU A 54 10.88 -26.60 -13.29
C GLU A 54 9.78 -27.51 -13.86
N GLY A 55 10.13 -28.78 -14.14
CA GLY A 55 9.24 -29.77 -14.74
C GLY A 55 8.88 -29.56 -16.21
N LYS A 56 9.44 -28.55 -16.90
CA LYS A 56 9.13 -28.25 -18.31
C LYS A 56 9.82 -29.22 -19.27
N ARG A 57 9.16 -29.45 -20.42
CA ARG A 57 9.66 -30.30 -21.47
C ARG A 57 10.72 -29.59 -22.30
N VAL A 58 11.62 -30.35 -22.89
CA VAL A 58 12.69 -29.82 -23.79
C VAL A 58 12.12 -28.95 -24.88
N ALA A 59 11.05 -29.38 -25.54
CA ALA A 59 10.43 -28.67 -26.65
C ALA A 59 9.95 -27.26 -26.29
N GLU A 60 9.42 -27.04 -25.06
CA GLU A 60 8.98 -25.74 -24.59
C GLU A 60 10.16 -24.77 -24.40
N LEU A 61 11.26 -25.28 -23.85
CA LEU A 61 12.47 -24.50 -23.60
C LEU A 61 13.23 -24.19 -24.91
N ASP A 62 13.32 -25.16 -25.81
CA ASP A 62 13.94 -24.98 -27.14
C ASP A 62 13.16 -23.96 -27.99
N HIS A 63 11.84 -24.05 -28.00
CA HIS A 63 10.98 -23.09 -28.71
C HIS A 63 11.18 -21.67 -28.19
N GLU A 64 11.19 -21.48 -26.88
CA GLU A 64 11.42 -20.16 -26.29
C GLU A 64 12.83 -19.64 -26.60
N LEU A 65 13.84 -20.51 -26.47
CA LEU A 65 15.22 -20.14 -26.81
C LEU A 65 15.36 -19.66 -28.25
N LYS A 66 14.79 -20.38 -29.22
CA LYS A 66 14.79 -20.01 -30.64
C LYS A 66 14.06 -18.68 -30.87
N THR A 67 12.95 -18.46 -30.18
CA THR A 67 12.21 -17.21 -30.26
C THR A 67 13.03 -16.02 -29.74
N LEU A 68 13.75 -16.18 -28.63
CA LEU A 68 14.60 -15.13 -28.07
C LEU A 68 15.82 -14.85 -28.95
N VAL A 69 16.44 -15.88 -29.51
CA VAL A 69 17.56 -15.75 -30.47
C VAL A 69 17.11 -14.99 -31.70
N LYS A 70 15.96 -15.37 -32.29
CA LYS A 70 15.41 -14.67 -33.44
C LYS A 70 15.13 -13.20 -33.14
N ARG A 71 14.56 -12.88 -31.98
CA ARG A 71 14.37 -11.49 -31.55
C ARG A 71 15.69 -10.71 -31.49
N TRP A 72 16.74 -11.32 -30.98
CA TRP A 72 18.07 -10.72 -31.00
C TRP A 72 18.55 -10.45 -32.41
N GLU A 73 18.52 -11.46 -33.30
CA GLU A 73 18.95 -11.37 -34.69
C GLU A 73 18.17 -10.29 -35.47
N ASP A 74 16.85 -10.24 -35.32
CA ASP A 74 15.99 -9.26 -35.96
C ASP A 74 16.30 -7.82 -35.51
N ASN A 75 16.81 -7.63 -34.32
CA ASN A 75 17.12 -6.29 -33.78
C ASN A 75 18.56 -5.86 -34.03
N ILE A 76 19.52 -6.79 -33.98
CA ILE A 76 20.95 -6.45 -34.23
C ILE A 76 21.18 -5.98 -35.66
N VAL A 77 20.42 -6.51 -36.62
CA VAL A 77 20.47 -6.08 -38.04
C VAL A 77 20.07 -4.63 -38.23
N LYS A 78 19.26 -4.06 -37.33
CA LYS A 78 18.81 -2.66 -37.38
C LYS A 78 19.89 -1.67 -36.91
N VAL A 79 20.81 -2.12 -36.04
CA VAL A 79 21.80 -1.25 -35.38
C VAL A 79 22.65 -0.41 -36.35
N PRO A 80 23.20 -0.96 -37.45
CA PRO A 80 24.01 -0.20 -38.39
C PRO A 80 23.23 0.92 -39.12
N LYS A 81 21.90 0.81 -39.16
CA LYS A 81 21.03 1.77 -39.84
C LYS A 81 20.53 2.90 -38.95
N LEU A 82 20.78 2.81 -37.64
CA LEU A 82 20.31 3.78 -36.66
C LEU A 82 21.39 4.83 -36.36
N LYS A 83 20.99 6.10 -36.25
CA LYS A 83 21.86 7.19 -35.74
C LYS A 83 21.77 7.23 -34.21
N ALA A 84 22.90 7.18 -33.54
CA ALA A 84 22.95 7.29 -32.07
C ALA A 84 22.60 8.74 -31.61
N PRO A 85 21.86 8.91 -30.49
CA PRO A 85 21.24 7.87 -29.67
C PRO A 85 19.92 7.38 -30.24
N ALA A 86 19.69 6.05 -30.27
CA ALA A 86 18.44 5.46 -30.75
C ALA A 86 18.08 4.19 -29.95
N ILE A 87 16.79 3.95 -29.76
CA ILE A 87 16.27 2.71 -29.16
C ILE A 87 16.34 1.61 -30.21
N VAL A 88 17.12 0.57 -29.93
CA VAL A 88 17.27 -0.59 -30.82
C VAL A 88 16.15 -1.59 -30.60
N TYR A 89 15.78 -1.80 -29.36
CA TYR A 89 14.74 -2.73 -28.94
C TYR A 89 14.12 -2.21 -27.64
N GLU A 90 12.81 -2.17 -27.62
CA GLU A 90 12.02 -1.93 -26.41
C GLU A 90 11.35 -3.22 -25.98
N GLU A 91 11.50 -3.56 -24.72
CA GLU A 91 10.83 -4.76 -24.18
C GLU A 91 9.32 -4.54 -24.23
N THR A 92 8.60 -5.60 -24.56
CA THR A 92 7.14 -5.66 -24.67
C THR A 92 6.45 -4.90 -23.52
N ALA A 93 5.35 -4.24 -23.81
CA ALA A 93 4.55 -3.46 -22.86
C ALA A 93 4.53 -4.07 -21.45
N ARG A 94 4.65 -3.25 -20.42
CA ARG A 94 4.75 -3.65 -19.00
C ARG A 94 3.68 -4.67 -18.59
N THR A 95 2.48 -4.58 -19.15
CA THR A 95 1.36 -5.51 -18.95
C THR A 95 1.65 -6.91 -19.44
N VAL A 96 2.26 -7.05 -20.62
CA VAL A 96 2.66 -8.34 -21.19
C VAL A 96 3.83 -8.94 -20.40
N ALA A 97 4.79 -8.11 -19.95
CA ALA A 97 5.88 -8.56 -19.09
C ALA A 97 5.35 -9.07 -17.74
N LEU A 98 4.34 -8.41 -17.17
CA LEU A 98 3.67 -8.87 -15.95
C LEU A 98 2.97 -10.23 -16.19
N LEU A 99 2.19 -10.36 -17.25
CA LEU A 99 1.52 -11.62 -17.59
C LEU A 99 2.51 -12.76 -17.81
N ARG A 100 3.63 -12.50 -18.48
CA ARG A 100 4.71 -13.48 -18.64
C ARG A 100 5.14 -14.10 -17.31
N ASP A 101 5.21 -13.27 -16.28
CA ASP A 101 5.72 -13.68 -14.96
C ASP A 101 4.64 -14.32 -14.06
N ILE A 102 3.36 -13.93 -14.18
CA ILE A 102 2.30 -14.39 -13.28
C ILE A 102 1.29 -15.34 -13.91
N PHE A 103 1.17 -15.38 -15.25
CA PHE A 103 0.16 -16.20 -15.93
C PHE A 103 0.33 -17.69 -15.62
N ASN A 104 -0.76 -18.33 -15.22
CA ASN A 104 -0.83 -19.76 -14.93
C ASN A 104 -2.22 -20.33 -15.29
N PRO A 105 -2.43 -21.65 -15.29
CA PRO A 105 -3.70 -22.27 -15.67
C PRO A 105 -4.92 -21.85 -14.83
N SER A 106 -4.72 -21.27 -13.65
CA SER A 106 -5.82 -20.84 -12.77
C SER A 106 -6.46 -19.50 -13.19
N PHE A 107 -5.87 -18.78 -14.15
CA PHE A 107 -6.48 -17.57 -14.69
C PHE A 107 -7.76 -17.93 -15.44
N GLN A 108 -8.89 -17.34 -15.01
CA GLN A 108 -10.20 -17.55 -15.61
C GLN A 108 -10.56 -16.39 -16.56
N ASN A 109 -10.32 -15.15 -16.15
CA ASN A 109 -10.61 -13.97 -16.94
C ASN A 109 -9.51 -12.92 -16.78
N ILE A 110 -9.29 -12.12 -17.84
CA ILE A 110 -8.42 -10.94 -17.86
C ILE A 110 -9.24 -9.81 -18.49
N TYR A 111 -9.62 -8.84 -17.65
CA TYR A 111 -10.39 -7.69 -18.12
C TYR A 111 -9.45 -6.52 -18.40
N VAL A 112 -9.63 -5.87 -19.55
CA VAL A 112 -8.82 -4.74 -20.00
C VAL A 112 -9.76 -3.66 -20.54
N ASN A 113 -9.59 -2.41 -20.11
CA ASN A 113 -10.41 -1.27 -20.53
C ASN A 113 -9.77 -0.40 -21.62
N ASP A 114 -8.56 -0.73 -22.04
CA ASP A 114 -7.86 -0.08 -23.16
C ASP A 114 -7.75 -1.03 -24.34
N LYS A 115 -8.10 -0.55 -25.53
CA LYS A 115 -8.18 -1.39 -26.73
C LYS A 115 -6.79 -1.84 -27.23
N GLU A 116 -5.78 -1.00 -27.12
CA GLU A 116 -4.42 -1.35 -27.53
C GLU A 116 -3.81 -2.40 -26.58
N VAL A 117 -3.96 -2.17 -25.27
CA VAL A 117 -3.53 -3.14 -24.26
C VAL A 117 -4.28 -4.46 -24.39
N TYR A 118 -5.58 -4.43 -24.69
CA TYR A 118 -6.38 -5.62 -24.95
C TYR A 118 -5.80 -6.45 -26.11
N ASN A 119 -5.51 -5.82 -27.25
CA ASN A 119 -4.93 -6.52 -28.40
C ASN A 119 -3.57 -7.13 -28.02
N ASN A 120 -2.68 -6.36 -27.41
CA ASN A 120 -1.35 -6.83 -26.98
C ASN A 120 -1.42 -8.02 -26.00
N VAL A 121 -2.36 -7.97 -25.06
CA VAL A 121 -2.58 -9.04 -24.09
C VAL A 121 -3.15 -10.29 -24.75
N ARG A 122 -4.13 -10.13 -25.65
CA ARG A 122 -4.76 -11.23 -26.38
C ARG A 122 -3.75 -11.94 -27.27
N ASP A 123 -2.96 -11.19 -28.06
CA ASP A 123 -1.91 -11.74 -28.90
C ASP A 123 -0.86 -12.50 -28.10
N TYR A 124 -0.51 -11.96 -26.93
CA TYR A 124 0.42 -12.65 -26.04
C TYR A 124 -0.19 -13.93 -25.45
N VAL A 125 -1.45 -13.93 -25.03
CA VAL A 125 -2.13 -15.13 -24.49
C VAL A 125 -2.27 -16.19 -25.57
N SER A 126 -2.58 -15.81 -26.83
CA SER A 126 -2.65 -16.77 -27.96
C SER A 126 -1.30 -17.46 -28.19
N LEU A 127 -0.20 -16.74 -27.98
CA LEU A 127 1.16 -17.31 -28.13
C LEU A 127 1.51 -18.30 -27.01
N ILE A 128 1.18 -17.99 -25.74
CA ILE A 128 1.61 -18.78 -24.58
C ILE A 128 0.59 -19.86 -24.16
N ALA A 129 -0.66 -19.71 -24.54
CA ALA A 129 -1.76 -20.64 -24.23
C ALA A 129 -2.77 -20.68 -25.39
N PRO A 130 -2.41 -21.29 -26.52
CA PRO A 130 -3.28 -21.38 -27.67
C PRO A 130 -4.65 -21.98 -27.33
N GLY A 131 -5.73 -21.37 -27.82
CA GLY A 131 -7.11 -21.79 -27.54
C GLY A 131 -7.69 -21.22 -26.23
N ARG A 132 -6.97 -20.33 -25.54
CA ARG A 132 -7.45 -19.65 -24.33
C ARG A 132 -7.57 -18.13 -24.49
N GLU A 133 -7.57 -17.62 -25.69
CA GLU A 133 -7.68 -16.20 -26.01
C GLU A 133 -8.99 -15.58 -25.50
N GLU A 134 -10.04 -16.40 -25.38
CA GLU A 134 -11.37 -15.97 -24.90
C GLU A 134 -11.38 -15.48 -23.46
N ILE A 135 -10.39 -15.86 -22.64
CA ILE A 135 -10.27 -15.35 -21.27
C ILE A 135 -9.95 -13.84 -21.23
N VAL A 136 -9.42 -13.28 -22.32
CA VAL A 136 -9.14 -11.86 -22.44
C VAL A 136 -10.38 -11.14 -22.91
N GLN A 137 -10.90 -10.23 -22.11
CA GLN A 137 -12.15 -9.52 -22.37
C GLN A 137 -11.93 -8.02 -22.35
N LEU A 138 -12.46 -7.33 -23.38
CA LEU A 138 -12.48 -5.87 -23.40
C LEU A 138 -13.61 -5.37 -22.50
N TYR A 139 -13.25 -4.60 -21.47
CA TYR A 139 -14.21 -3.99 -20.57
C TYR A 139 -14.73 -2.67 -21.14
N THR A 140 -16.04 -2.57 -21.33
CA THR A 140 -16.73 -1.39 -21.88
C THR A 140 -17.83 -0.86 -20.96
N GLY A 141 -17.82 -1.26 -19.67
CA GLY A 141 -18.81 -0.82 -18.70
C GLY A 141 -18.72 0.67 -18.37
N GLU A 142 -19.82 1.24 -17.88
CA GLU A 142 -19.91 2.67 -17.48
C GLU A 142 -19.11 2.97 -16.20
N LEU A 143 -19.02 2.03 -15.28
CA LEU A 143 -18.25 2.19 -14.05
C LEU A 143 -16.76 1.98 -14.31
N PRO A 144 -15.86 2.68 -13.58
CA PRO A 144 -14.44 2.36 -13.61
C PRO A 144 -14.20 0.87 -13.35
N ILE A 145 -13.29 0.24 -14.11
CA ILE A 145 -13.06 -1.21 -14.05
C ILE A 145 -12.76 -1.70 -12.62
N PHE A 146 -11.99 -0.97 -11.84
CA PHE A 146 -11.67 -1.35 -10.47
C PHE A 146 -12.87 -1.25 -9.52
N ASP A 147 -13.78 -0.32 -9.76
CA ASP A 147 -14.99 -0.16 -8.96
C ASP A 147 -16.01 -1.27 -9.30
N ASN A 148 -16.13 -1.62 -10.58
CA ASN A 148 -17.00 -2.71 -11.03
C ASN A 148 -16.62 -4.06 -10.38
N PHE A 149 -15.32 -4.32 -10.20
CA PHE A 149 -14.82 -5.53 -9.55
C PHE A 149 -14.53 -5.33 -8.05
N ALA A 150 -14.98 -4.23 -7.45
CA ALA A 150 -14.76 -3.87 -6.05
C ALA A 150 -13.27 -3.85 -5.63
N VAL A 151 -12.33 -3.70 -6.59
CA VAL A 151 -10.88 -3.66 -6.32
C VAL A 151 -10.50 -2.42 -5.53
N THR A 152 -11.06 -1.25 -5.87
CA THR A 152 -10.82 0.01 -5.12
C THR A 152 -11.21 -0.15 -3.65
N LYS A 153 -12.38 -0.77 -3.37
CA LYS A 153 -12.82 -1.04 -2.00
C LYS A 153 -11.88 -2.01 -1.29
N GLN A 154 -11.41 -3.06 -1.98
CA GLN A 154 -10.44 -4.00 -1.42
C GLN A 154 -9.10 -3.33 -1.12
N ILE A 155 -8.58 -2.49 -2.01
CA ILE A 155 -7.34 -1.74 -1.78
C ILE A 155 -7.49 -0.89 -0.51
N LYS A 156 -8.55 -0.07 -0.41
CA LYS A 156 -8.79 0.76 0.77
C LYS A 156 -8.86 -0.05 2.07
N SER A 157 -9.52 -1.21 2.06
CA SER A 157 -9.64 -2.05 3.26
C SER A 157 -8.36 -2.81 3.62
N LEU A 158 -7.52 -3.15 2.62
CA LEU A 158 -6.35 -4.01 2.80
C LEU A 158 -5.05 -3.24 3.10
N PHE A 159 -4.99 -1.96 2.74
CA PHE A 159 -3.80 -1.12 2.97
C PHE A 159 -3.95 -0.16 4.14
N GLY A 160 -5.10 -0.12 4.80
CA GLY A 160 -5.30 0.67 6.01
C GLY A 160 -4.43 0.21 7.19
N ARG A 161 -4.25 1.09 8.18
CA ARG A 161 -3.58 0.77 9.46
C ARG A 161 -4.26 -0.42 10.15
N THR A 162 -5.59 -0.48 10.08
CA THR A 162 -6.39 -1.57 10.65
C THR A 162 -6.90 -2.47 9.54
N VAL A 163 -6.63 -3.76 9.64
CA VAL A 163 -7.07 -4.79 8.70
C VAL A 163 -7.99 -5.77 9.41
N THR A 164 -9.26 -5.74 9.06
CA THR A 164 -10.24 -6.70 9.59
C THR A 164 -10.16 -8.01 8.80
N TYR A 165 -10.14 -9.12 9.50
CA TYR A 165 -10.13 -10.44 8.90
C TYR A 165 -11.33 -11.28 9.42
N LYS A 166 -11.18 -12.47 9.86
CA LYS A 166 -12.25 -13.40 10.18
C LYS A 166 -13.10 -12.94 11.38
N SER A 167 -14.42 -12.80 11.21
CA SER A 167 -15.41 -12.66 12.28
C SER A 167 -15.22 -11.46 13.23
N GLY A 168 -14.76 -10.34 12.69
CA GLY A 168 -14.61 -9.10 13.47
C GLY A 168 -13.28 -8.97 14.21
N ALA A 169 -12.40 -9.96 14.14
CA ALA A 169 -11.01 -9.83 14.56
C ALA A 169 -10.24 -8.93 13.58
N TYR A 170 -9.24 -8.20 14.05
CA TYR A 170 -8.49 -7.27 13.24
C TYR A 170 -7.03 -7.20 13.64
N LEU A 171 -6.18 -6.83 12.68
CA LEU A 171 -4.77 -6.51 12.86
C LEU A 171 -4.60 -5.00 12.91
N ILE A 172 -3.68 -4.52 13.73
CA ILE A 172 -3.13 -3.17 13.64
C ILE A 172 -1.71 -3.30 13.10
N ILE A 173 -1.43 -2.67 11.97
CA ILE A 173 -0.13 -2.74 11.31
C ILE A 173 0.50 -1.35 11.36
N GLU A 174 1.65 -1.25 12.01
CA GLU A 174 2.40 -0.01 12.16
C GLU A 174 3.82 -0.14 11.64
N HIS A 175 4.30 0.94 11.05
CA HIS A 175 5.67 1.07 10.60
C HIS A 175 6.42 1.99 11.56
N THR A 176 7.49 1.47 12.15
CA THR A 176 8.45 2.27 12.91
C THR A 176 9.68 2.52 12.05
N GLU A 177 10.60 3.35 12.52
CA GLU A 177 11.84 3.63 11.78
C GLU A 177 12.66 2.36 11.47
N ALA A 178 12.70 1.39 12.39
CA ALA A 178 13.57 0.21 12.30
C ALA A 178 12.82 -1.09 11.97
N MET A 179 11.53 -1.20 12.28
CA MET A 179 10.79 -2.45 12.17
C MET A 179 9.31 -2.22 11.88
N HIS A 180 8.62 -3.30 11.55
CA HIS A 180 7.17 -3.34 11.45
C HIS A 180 6.61 -4.04 12.68
N VAL A 181 5.53 -3.49 13.24
CA VAL A 181 4.83 -4.06 14.38
C VAL A 181 3.40 -4.42 13.96
N ILE A 182 2.97 -5.61 14.33
CA ILE A 182 1.63 -6.11 14.03
C ILE A 182 1.01 -6.58 15.34
N ASP A 183 -0.10 -5.96 15.73
CA ASP A 183 -0.89 -6.31 16.90
C ASP A 183 -2.15 -7.07 16.48
N VAL A 184 -2.44 -8.18 17.16
CA VAL A 184 -3.56 -9.08 16.86
C VAL A 184 -4.67 -8.88 17.88
N ASN A 185 -5.84 -8.46 17.40
CA ASN A 185 -7.01 -8.20 18.21
C ASN A 185 -8.17 -9.14 17.90
N SER A 186 -8.78 -9.73 18.96
CA SER A 186 -9.93 -10.66 18.83
C SER A 186 -11.27 -9.97 18.55
N GLY A 187 -11.35 -8.64 18.70
CA GLY A 187 -12.62 -7.92 18.66
C GLY A 187 -13.54 -8.32 19.84
N ASN A 188 -14.85 -8.32 19.63
CA ASN A 188 -15.86 -8.54 20.68
C ASN A 188 -16.03 -10.02 21.10
N ARG A 189 -15.01 -10.87 20.99
CA ARG A 189 -15.10 -12.31 21.21
C ARG A 189 -14.73 -12.84 22.58
N SER A 190 -14.55 -12.02 23.61
CA SER A 190 -14.19 -12.47 24.95
C SER A 190 -15.40 -13.10 25.68
N LYS A 191 -15.48 -14.43 25.75
CA LYS A 191 -16.47 -15.15 26.59
C LYS A 191 -15.81 -16.38 27.25
N GLY A 192 -15.70 -16.36 28.59
CA GLY A 192 -15.44 -17.52 29.47
C GLY A 192 -14.03 -18.13 29.42
N SER A 193 -13.47 -18.58 30.55
CA SER A 193 -12.06 -18.99 30.68
C SER A 193 -11.62 -20.18 29.82
N ASP A 194 -12.42 -21.26 29.71
CA ASP A 194 -12.06 -22.45 28.90
C ASP A 194 -12.34 -22.23 27.39
N ALA A 195 -13.29 -21.34 27.07
CA ALA A 195 -13.53 -20.90 25.72
C ALA A 195 -12.47 -19.86 25.26
N GLN A 196 -11.73 -19.24 26.18
CA GLN A 196 -10.77 -18.17 25.88
C GLN A 196 -9.53 -18.70 25.17
N GLU A 197 -8.90 -19.79 25.70
CA GLU A 197 -7.71 -20.40 25.08
C GLU A 197 -8.03 -20.95 23.66
N LYS A 198 -9.19 -21.63 23.51
CA LYS A 198 -9.62 -22.11 22.19
C LYS A 198 -9.92 -20.96 21.22
N THR A 199 -10.50 -19.89 21.71
CA THR A 199 -10.76 -18.69 20.91
C THR A 199 -9.46 -18.01 20.52
N ALA A 200 -8.49 -17.91 21.44
CA ALA A 200 -7.19 -17.33 21.19
C ALA A 200 -6.43 -18.05 20.07
N ILE A 201 -6.35 -19.39 20.12
CA ILE A 201 -5.67 -20.16 19.07
C ILE A 201 -6.38 -20.03 17.72
N ASP A 202 -7.71 -20.06 17.68
CA ASP A 202 -8.49 -19.94 16.43
C ASP A 202 -8.33 -18.55 15.79
N VAL A 203 -8.28 -17.49 16.60
CA VAL A 203 -8.02 -16.12 16.16
C VAL A 203 -6.59 -15.98 15.67
N ASN A 204 -5.62 -16.47 16.44
CA ASN A 204 -4.20 -16.39 16.10
C ASN A 204 -3.85 -17.17 14.82
N ILE A 205 -4.45 -18.33 14.57
CA ILE A 205 -4.30 -19.10 13.34
C ILE A 205 -4.82 -18.31 12.14
N ALA A 206 -6.03 -17.73 12.26
CA ALA A 206 -6.59 -16.90 11.21
C ALA A 206 -5.78 -15.60 10.99
N ALA A 207 -5.23 -15.03 12.07
CA ALA A 207 -4.32 -13.90 12.00
C ALA A 207 -3.04 -14.25 11.25
N ALA A 208 -2.45 -15.43 11.49
CA ALA A 208 -1.23 -15.88 10.83
C ALA A 208 -1.40 -15.97 9.30
N ASP A 209 -2.56 -16.46 8.82
CA ASP A 209 -2.88 -16.51 7.39
C ASP A 209 -2.97 -15.09 6.80
N GLU A 210 -3.68 -14.18 7.49
CA GLU A 210 -3.82 -12.80 7.03
C GLU A 210 -2.50 -12.03 7.11
N ILE A 211 -1.69 -12.21 8.16
CA ILE A 211 -0.37 -11.62 8.29
C ILE A 211 0.53 -12.07 7.14
N ALA A 212 0.59 -13.36 6.85
CA ALA A 212 1.36 -13.89 5.73
C ALA A 212 0.91 -13.27 4.38
N ARG A 213 -0.41 -13.02 4.23
CA ARG A 213 -0.97 -12.32 3.06
C ARG A 213 -0.54 -10.86 3.03
N GLN A 214 -0.64 -10.13 4.16
CA GLN A 214 -0.27 -8.72 4.27
C GLN A 214 1.22 -8.47 4.02
N LEU A 215 2.11 -9.34 4.52
CA LEU A 215 3.55 -9.25 4.28
C LEU A 215 3.87 -9.31 2.78
N ARG A 216 3.17 -10.18 2.03
CA ARG A 216 3.33 -10.28 0.57
C ARG A 216 2.69 -9.12 -0.17
N LEU A 217 1.48 -8.71 0.25
CA LEU A 217 0.69 -7.67 -0.40
C LEU A 217 1.36 -6.30 -0.32
N ARG A 218 1.90 -5.97 0.87
CA ARG A 218 2.57 -4.69 1.14
C ARG A 218 4.08 -4.72 0.85
N ASP A 219 4.62 -5.84 0.38
CA ASP A 219 6.07 -6.06 0.22
C ASP A 219 6.88 -5.70 1.49
N MET A 220 6.29 -5.95 2.67
CA MET A 220 6.93 -5.67 3.95
C MET A 220 8.19 -6.50 4.11
N GLY A 221 9.31 -5.86 4.40
CA GLY A 221 10.60 -6.51 4.58
C GLY A 221 11.43 -5.85 5.68
N GLY A 222 12.41 -6.56 6.18
CA GLY A 222 13.19 -6.18 7.36
C GLY A 222 12.77 -6.99 8.58
N ILE A 223 12.76 -6.36 9.74
CA ILE A 223 12.34 -6.96 11.01
C ILE A 223 10.84 -6.74 11.19
N ILE A 224 10.11 -7.79 11.46
CA ILE A 224 8.67 -7.76 11.73
C ILE A 224 8.45 -8.43 13.08
N VAL A 225 7.76 -7.73 13.99
CA VAL A 225 7.38 -8.22 15.30
C VAL A 225 5.85 -8.34 15.34
N ILE A 226 5.36 -9.50 15.70
CA ILE A 226 3.93 -9.79 15.77
C ILE A 226 3.59 -10.08 17.22
N ASP A 227 2.62 -9.36 17.75
CA ASP A 227 2.04 -9.57 19.06
C ASP A 227 0.75 -10.38 18.91
N PHE A 228 0.84 -11.68 19.20
CA PHE A 228 -0.29 -12.59 19.16
C PHE A 228 -1.03 -12.59 20.48
N ILE A 229 -2.32 -12.91 20.44
CA ILE A 229 -3.12 -13.08 21.67
C ILE A 229 -2.47 -14.16 22.53
N ASP A 230 -2.29 -13.85 23.82
CA ASP A 230 -1.67 -14.74 24.78
C ASP A 230 -2.29 -16.13 24.81
N MET A 231 -1.42 -17.13 24.86
CA MET A 231 -1.78 -18.55 24.97
C MET A 231 -1.01 -19.21 26.10
N ALA A 232 -1.71 -19.80 27.04
CA ALA A 232 -1.12 -20.49 28.18
C ALA A 232 -0.42 -21.78 27.78
N GLU A 233 -1.03 -22.56 26.86
CA GLU A 233 -0.53 -23.87 26.46
C GLU A 233 0.65 -23.80 25.49
N ALA A 234 1.74 -24.48 25.82
CA ALA A 234 2.92 -24.58 24.96
C ALA A 234 2.59 -25.28 23.61
N ALA A 235 1.68 -26.25 23.63
CA ALA A 235 1.25 -26.95 22.43
C ALA A 235 0.54 -26.02 21.44
N ASN A 236 -0.26 -25.05 21.91
CA ASN A 236 -0.92 -24.07 21.07
C ASN A 236 0.09 -23.08 20.46
N ARG A 237 1.10 -22.66 21.22
CA ARG A 237 2.19 -21.81 20.72
C ARG A 237 3.00 -22.52 19.63
N GLN A 238 3.30 -23.80 19.80
CA GLN A 238 3.99 -24.59 18.79
C GLN A 238 3.14 -24.76 17.53
N LYS A 239 1.84 -25.06 17.68
CA LYS A 239 0.89 -25.18 16.57
C LYS A 239 0.79 -23.89 15.76
N LEU A 240 0.76 -22.73 16.43
CA LEU A 240 0.76 -21.43 15.76
C LEU A 240 2.05 -21.20 14.97
N PHE A 241 3.21 -21.52 15.55
CA PHE A 241 4.50 -21.40 14.87
C PHE A 241 4.58 -22.26 13.60
N GLU A 242 4.14 -23.51 13.69
CA GLU A 242 4.08 -24.43 12.54
C GLU A 242 3.13 -23.91 11.45
N HIS A 243 1.96 -23.40 11.87
CA HIS A 243 0.98 -22.83 10.95
C HIS A 243 1.54 -21.60 10.22
N MET A 244 2.17 -20.67 10.94
CA MET A 244 2.81 -19.49 10.34
C MET A 244 3.92 -19.88 9.36
N THR A 245 4.74 -20.87 9.71
CA THR A 245 5.78 -21.40 8.83
C THR A 245 5.17 -21.97 7.54
N LYS A 246 4.04 -22.68 7.65
CA LYS A 246 3.31 -23.21 6.49
C LYS A 246 2.69 -22.09 5.64
N ALA A 247 2.06 -21.10 6.26
CA ALA A 247 1.45 -19.96 5.57
C ALA A 247 2.49 -19.12 4.78
N MET A 248 3.72 -19.04 5.30
CA MET A 248 4.84 -18.36 4.64
C MET A 248 5.61 -19.21 3.63
N ALA A 249 5.35 -20.52 3.52
CA ALA A 249 6.10 -21.42 2.63
C ALA A 249 6.04 -21.01 1.14
N ASN A 250 4.95 -20.35 0.73
CA ASN A 250 4.78 -19.86 -0.65
C ASN A 250 5.34 -18.44 -0.88
N ASP A 251 5.95 -17.82 0.12
CA ASP A 251 6.58 -16.52 -0.06
C ASP A 251 7.88 -16.65 -0.88
N ARG A 252 8.00 -15.82 -1.91
CA ARG A 252 9.18 -15.79 -2.79
C ARG A 252 10.38 -15.08 -2.16
N ALA A 253 10.16 -14.24 -1.16
CA ALA A 253 11.22 -13.57 -0.43
C ALA A 253 11.85 -14.53 0.59
N LYS A 254 13.17 -14.45 0.77
CA LYS A 254 13.83 -15.18 1.86
C LYS A 254 13.33 -14.64 3.20
N HIS A 255 12.94 -15.53 4.08
CA HIS A 255 12.45 -15.18 5.41
C HIS A 255 12.93 -16.20 6.43
N ASN A 256 12.99 -15.78 7.68
CA ASN A 256 13.26 -16.63 8.84
C ASN A 256 12.24 -16.27 9.91
N ILE A 257 11.63 -17.27 10.52
CA ILE A 257 10.60 -17.14 11.54
C ILE A 257 11.16 -17.74 12.83
N LEU A 258 11.12 -16.98 13.92
CA LEU A 258 11.51 -17.47 15.22
C LEU A 258 10.27 -17.96 15.99
N PRO A 259 10.40 -19.03 16.82
CA PRO A 259 9.33 -19.47 17.68
C PRO A 259 8.82 -18.33 18.57
N LEU A 260 7.56 -18.44 19.05
CA LEU A 260 7.01 -17.46 19.99
C LEU A 260 7.88 -17.35 21.24
N SER A 261 8.13 -16.11 21.64
CA SER A 261 8.76 -15.80 22.91
C SER A 261 7.83 -16.16 24.09
N LYS A 262 8.37 -16.09 25.30
CA LYS A 262 7.56 -16.27 26.54
C LYS A 262 6.47 -15.18 26.68
N PHE A 263 6.62 -14.07 25.99
CA PHE A 263 5.70 -12.93 25.99
C PHE A 263 4.72 -12.92 24.80
N GLY A 264 4.50 -14.05 24.12
CA GLY A 264 3.57 -14.12 22.98
C GLY A 264 4.09 -13.51 21.67
N LEU A 265 5.28 -12.91 21.67
CA LEU A 265 5.82 -12.24 20.49
C LEU A 265 6.45 -13.23 19.50
N MET A 266 6.07 -13.13 18.22
CA MET A 266 6.74 -13.80 17.12
C MET A 266 7.58 -12.82 16.31
N GLN A 267 8.80 -13.21 15.98
CA GLN A 267 9.72 -12.38 15.20
C GLN A 267 9.94 -13.02 13.82
N ILE A 268 9.82 -12.20 12.78
CA ILE A 268 10.09 -12.61 11.41
C ILE A 268 11.12 -11.65 10.80
N THR A 269 12.13 -12.21 10.16
CA THR A 269 13.00 -11.43 9.28
C THR A 269 12.67 -11.79 7.83
N ARG A 270 12.40 -10.80 6.99
CA ARG A 270 12.05 -10.98 5.58
C ARG A 270 12.92 -10.09 4.70
N GLN A 271 13.50 -10.66 3.65
CA GLN A 271 14.33 -9.92 2.70
C GLN A 271 13.50 -8.84 2.01
N ARG A 272 14.00 -7.60 1.98
CA ARG A 272 13.41 -6.53 1.16
C ARG A 272 13.67 -6.85 -0.32
N VAL A 273 12.60 -7.09 -1.07
CA VAL A 273 12.67 -7.37 -2.52
C VAL A 273 12.35 -6.10 -3.32
N ARG A 274 11.43 -5.30 -2.80
CA ARG A 274 11.00 -4.00 -3.36
C ARG A 274 10.85 -3.00 -2.21
N PRO A 275 10.72 -1.70 -2.49
CA PRO A 275 10.23 -0.75 -1.49
C PRO A 275 8.89 -1.23 -0.94
N ALA A 276 8.69 -1.09 0.37
CA ALA A 276 7.39 -1.40 0.97
C ALA A 276 6.31 -0.56 0.28
N MET A 277 5.18 -1.20 -0.03
CA MET A 277 4.06 -0.51 -0.64
C MET A 277 3.19 0.06 0.49
N ASP A 278 3.25 1.36 0.64
CA ASP A 278 2.34 2.12 1.48
C ASP A 278 1.35 2.86 0.58
N VAL A 279 0.07 2.59 0.76
CA VAL A 279 -1.00 3.29 0.06
C VAL A 279 -1.68 4.15 1.10
N ASP A 280 -1.43 5.44 1.04
CA ASP A 280 -2.14 6.40 1.89
C ASP A 280 -3.63 6.36 1.51
N THR A 281 -4.43 5.78 2.40
CA THR A 281 -5.89 5.65 2.25
C THR A 281 -6.63 6.68 3.07
N SER A 282 -5.92 7.53 3.79
CA SER A 282 -6.44 8.59 4.65
C SER A 282 -6.19 9.97 4.02
N GLU A 283 -7.08 10.89 4.31
CA GLU A 283 -6.90 12.31 4.05
C GLU A 283 -6.66 13.01 5.39
N ASP A 284 -5.87 14.08 5.38
CA ASP A 284 -5.66 14.87 6.56
C ASP A 284 -6.99 15.40 7.08
N CYS A 285 -7.25 15.21 8.36
CA CYS A 285 -8.46 15.72 9.00
C CYS A 285 -8.51 17.24 8.87
N PRO A 286 -9.53 17.82 8.24
CA PRO A 286 -9.62 19.27 8.06
C PRO A 286 -9.73 20.06 9.38
N SER A 287 -10.06 19.39 10.49
CA SER A 287 -10.16 20.02 11.82
C SER A 287 -8.84 20.07 12.57
N CYS A 288 -7.94 19.11 12.38
CA CYS A 288 -6.66 19.04 13.08
C CYS A 288 -5.44 19.05 12.15
N PHE A 289 -5.64 19.10 10.82
CA PHE A 289 -4.57 19.11 9.81
C PHE A 289 -3.55 17.96 10.01
N GLY A 290 -4.06 16.76 10.32
CA GLY A 290 -3.23 15.58 10.53
C GLY A 290 -2.61 15.41 11.91
N THR A 291 -2.73 16.41 12.81
CA THR A 291 -2.12 16.35 14.16
C THR A 291 -2.81 15.38 15.12
N GLY A 292 -4.04 14.94 14.80
CA GLY A 292 -4.87 14.08 15.67
C GLY A 292 -5.43 14.76 16.91
N THR A 293 -5.02 16.00 17.18
CA THR A 293 -5.46 16.79 18.35
C THR A 293 -5.93 18.16 17.92
N VAL A 294 -6.90 18.69 18.64
CA VAL A 294 -7.37 20.09 18.49
C VAL A 294 -7.16 20.84 19.81
N LYS A 295 -7.00 22.15 19.74
CA LYS A 295 -6.91 22.98 20.96
C LYS A 295 -8.16 22.77 21.81
N PRO A 296 -8.07 22.88 23.17
CA PRO A 296 -9.23 22.75 24.04
C PRO A 296 -10.31 23.76 23.67
N SER A 297 -11.50 23.30 23.31
CA SER A 297 -12.62 24.16 22.92
C SER A 297 -13.15 24.99 24.09
N ILE A 298 -12.91 24.56 25.33
CA ILE A 298 -13.40 25.23 26.55
C ILE A 298 -12.81 26.65 26.72
N LEU A 299 -11.58 26.88 26.25
CA LEU A 299 -10.91 28.19 26.33
C LEU A 299 -11.06 29.00 25.05
N PHE A 300 -11.76 28.49 24.06
CA PHE A 300 -11.82 29.14 22.75
C PHE A 300 -12.60 30.46 22.80
N THR A 301 -13.73 30.52 23.54
CA THR A 301 -14.52 31.72 23.72
C THR A 301 -13.79 32.81 24.49
N ASP A 302 -13.00 32.43 25.49
CA ASP A 302 -12.21 33.36 26.28
C ASP A 302 -11.07 33.93 25.43
N SER A 303 -10.40 33.09 24.63
CA SER A 303 -9.41 33.53 23.67
C SER A 303 -10.00 34.49 22.60
N LEU A 304 -11.20 34.23 22.12
CA LEU A 304 -11.89 35.17 21.21
C LEU A 304 -12.19 36.50 21.90
N GLU A 305 -12.63 36.48 23.15
CA GLU A 305 -12.89 37.68 23.92
C GLU A 305 -11.64 38.52 24.13
N GLU A 306 -10.49 37.89 24.47
CA GLU A 306 -9.18 38.55 24.57
C GLU A 306 -8.77 39.25 23.25
N LYS A 307 -9.00 38.58 22.12
CA LYS A 307 -8.69 39.16 20.81
C LYS A 307 -9.60 40.31 20.47
N ILE A 308 -10.89 40.23 20.83
CA ILE A 308 -11.86 41.34 20.69
C ILE A 308 -11.43 42.52 21.55
N ASP A 309 -11.01 42.24 22.79
CA ASP A 309 -10.50 43.28 23.70
C ASP A 309 -9.29 44.01 23.10
N CYS A 310 -8.34 43.24 22.57
CA CYS A 310 -7.14 43.76 21.91
C CYS A 310 -7.50 44.62 20.68
N LEU A 311 -8.41 44.18 19.83
CA LEU A 311 -8.85 44.92 18.65
C LEU A 311 -9.48 46.27 19.02
N VAL A 312 -10.34 46.30 20.04
CA VAL A 312 -11.07 47.50 20.43
C VAL A 312 -10.19 48.43 21.25
N ASN A 313 -9.50 47.94 22.27
CA ASN A 313 -8.81 48.78 23.24
C ASN A 313 -7.37 49.11 22.81
N LYS A 314 -6.64 48.24 22.13
CA LYS A 314 -5.30 48.51 21.65
C LYS A 314 -5.26 49.08 20.22
N HIS A 315 -6.03 48.48 19.31
CA HIS A 315 -6.07 48.90 17.90
C HIS A 315 -7.16 49.89 17.54
N HIS A 316 -8.04 50.25 18.49
CA HIS A 316 -9.11 51.24 18.35
C HIS A 316 -10.11 50.94 17.20
N VAL A 317 -10.28 49.65 16.83
CA VAL A 317 -11.17 49.21 15.76
C VAL A 317 -12.61 49.16 16.30
N LYS A 318 -13.48 50.07 15.84
CA LYS A 318 -14.88 50.18 16.34
C LYS A 318 -15.88 49.33 15.57
N LYS A 319 -15.59 48.95 14.31
CA LYS A 319 -16.50 48.15 13.47
C LYS A 319 -15.69 47.01 12.81
N PHE A 320 -16.08 45.80 13.09
CA PHE A 320 -15.46 44.62 12.50
C PHE A 320 -16.39 43.42 12.51
N THR A 321 -16.08 42.42 11.68
CA THR A 321 -16.79 41.14 11.60
C THR A 321 -15.88 40.01 12.07
N LEU A 322 -16.43 39.14 12.89
CA LEU A 322 -15.79 37.90 13.34
C LEU A 322 -16.38 36.73 12.55
N HIS A 323 -15.59 36.10 11.70
CA HIS A 323 -15.94 34.90 10.99
C HIS A 323 -15.48 33.68 11.80
N VAL A 324 -16.39 32.74 12.04
CA VAL A 324 -16.14 31.49 12.79
C VAL A 324 -16.91 30.34 12.16
N HIS A 325 -16.51 29.11 12.48
CA HIS A 325 -17.25 27.93 12.06
C HIS A 325 -18.73 28.00 12.47
N PRO A 326 -19.69 27.48 11.66
CA PRO A 326 -21.14 27.57 11.94
C PRO A 326 -21.55 27.10 13.34
N TYR A 327 -20.94 26.02 13.86
CA TYR A 327 -21.22 25.53 15.22
C TYR A 327 -20.78 26.51 16.30
N VAL A 328 -19.65 27.18 16.13
CA VAL A 328 -19.19 28.23 17.04
C VAL A 328 -20.11 29.47 16.97
N ALA A 329 -20.48 29.87 15.75
CA ALA A 329 -21.41 30.96 15.57
C ALA A 329 -22.77 30.67 16.25
N ALA A 330 -23.29 29.46 16.11
CA ALA A 330 -24.54 29.05 16.78
C ALA A 330 -24.39 29.05 18.31
N TYR A 331 -23.25 28.57 18.83
CA TYR A 331 -22.98 28.60 20.29
C TYR A 331 -22.89 30.02 20.84
N VAL A 332 -22.13 30.90 20.20
CA VAL A 332 -21.93 32.30 20.63
C VAL A 332 -23.21 33.12 20.54
N ASN A 333 -24.13 32.77 19.64
CA ASN A 333 -25.43 33.42 19.47
C ASN A 333 -26.58 32.74 20.23
N LYS A 334 -26.33 31.68 21.03
CA LYS A 334 -27.38 30.93 21.74
C LYS A 334 -27.85 31.63 23.01
N GLY A 335 -29.15 31.57 23.28
CA GLY A 335 -29.79 32.00 24.52
C GLY A 335 -30.38 33.40 24.52
N LEU A 336 -31.03 33.81 25.61
CA LEU A 336 -31.68 35.12 25.78
C LEU A 336 -30.68 36.29 25.83
N PHE A 337 -29.46 36.02 26.39
CA PHE A 337 -28.32 36.93 26.44
C PHE A 337 -27.10 36.26 25.86
N PRO A 338 -27.02 36.19 24.52
CA PRO A 338 -25.92 35.51 23.85
C PRO A 338 -24.58 36.20 24.12
N LEU A 339 -23.47 35.38 24.06
CA LEU A 339 -22.11 35.89 24.22
C LEU A 339 -21.80 37.04 23.23
N SER A 340 -22.26 36.92 22.00
CA SER A 340 -22.12 37.98 20.99
C SER A 340 -22.77 39.31 21.42
N MET A 341 -23.89 39.27 22.13
CA MET A 341 -24.53 40.44 22.66
C MET A 341 -23.78 41.03 23.86
N LYS A 342 -23.25 40.16 24.76
CA LYS A 342 -22.37 40.59 25.85
C LYS A 342 -21.13 41.31 25.34
N TRP A 343 -20.48 40.75 24.34
CA TRP A 343 -19.31 41.37 23.70
C TRP A 343 -19.65 42.71 23.01
N LYS A 344 -20.82 42.81 22.37
CA LYS A 344 -21.27 44.08 21.79
C LYS A 344 -21.48 45.17 22.85
N MET A 345 -22.07 44.82 23.97
CA MET A 345 -22.27 45.74 25.06
C MET A 345 -20.99 46.15 25.77
N LYS A 346 -20.07 45.19 25.95
CA LYS A 346 -18.82 45.40 26.70
C LYS A 346 -17.76 46.14 25.88
N TYR A 347 -17.65 45.85 24.59
CA TYR A 347 -16.54 46.35 23.75
C TYR A 347 -17.01 47.32 22.67
N THR A 348 -17.86 46.87 21.73
CA THR A 348 -18.34 47.72 20.63
C THR A 348 -19.61 47.15 19.99
N HIS A 349 -20.58 48.01 19.72
CA HIS A 349 -21.81 47.65 19.00
C HIS A 349 -21.57 47.34 17.52
N GLY A 350 -20.37 47.64 16.99
CA GLY A 350 -19.98 47.37 15.62
C GLY A 350 -19.53 45.93 15.33
N LEU A 351 -19.45 45.05 16.35
CA LEU A 351 -19.12 43.66 16.19
C LEU A 351 -20.28 42.89 15.52
N LYS A 352 -19.98 42.11 14.48
CA LYS A 352 -20.89 41.11 13.89
C LYS A 352 -20.22 39.76 13.85
N VAL A 353 -20.93 38.69 14.27
CA VAL A 353 -20.47 37.30 14.17
C VAL A 353 -21.12 36.67 12.95
N ILE A 354 -20.32 36.17 12.01
CA ILE A 354 -20.75 35.57 10.73
C ILE A 354 -20.30 34.13 10.66
N PRO A 355 -21.21 33.17 10.41
CA PRO A 355 -20.82 31.79 10.17
C PRO A 355 -20.08 31.63 8.83
N ASN A 356 -18.96 30.88 8.83
CA ASN A 356 -18.19 30.57 7.63
C ASN A 356 -17.83 29.09 7.63
N GLN A 357 -18.35 28.34 6.62
CA GLN A 357 -18.13 26.90 6.47
C GLN A 357 -16.74 26.56 6.02
N SER A 358 -15.97 27.46 5.44
CA SER A 358 -14.61 27.22 4.99
C SER A 358 -13.57 27.29 6.12
N LEU A 359 -13.95 27.69 7.32
CA LEU A 359 -13.07 27.69 8.49
C LEU A 359 -13.14 26.37 9.25
N ALA A 360 -12.01 25.92 9.77
CA ALA A 360 -11.94 24.78 10.68
C ALA A 360 -12.68 25.08 12.00
N PHE A 361 -13.02 24.04 12.78
CA PHE A 361 -13.91 24.16 13.95
C PHE A 361 -13.48 25.23 14.96
N LEU A 362 -12.19 25.39 15.23
CA LEU A 362 -11.65 26.41 16.15
C LEU A 362 -10.84 27.50 15.43
N GLU A 363 -11.05 27.64 14.13
CA GLU A 363 -10.48 28.74 13.35
C GLU A 363 -11.39 29.96 13.36
N TYR A 364 -10.80 31.14 13.38
CA TYR A 364 -11.52 32.42 13.31
C TYR A 364 -10.73 33.44 12.50
N LYS A 365 -11.43 34.38 11.91
CA LYS A 365 -10.88 35.52 11.19
C LYS A 365 -11.62 36.76 11.51
N PHE A 366 -10.90 37.88 11.68
CA PHE A 366 -11.47 39.20 11.84
C PHE A 366 -11.32 39.98 10.55
N PHE A 367 -12.37 40.72 10.18
CA PHE A 367 -12.38 41.63 9.03
C PHE A 367 -12.84 43.01 9.44
N ASP A 368 -12.22 44.05 8.87
CA ASP A 368 -12.65 45.44 9.04
C ASP A 368 -13.96 45.76 8.29
N ALA A 369 -14.39 47.03 8.32
CA ALA A 369 -15.56 47.51 7.60
C ALA A 369 -15.39 47.40 6.07
N ASP A 370 -14.17 47.43 5.58
CA ASP A 370 -13.81 47.40 4.16
C ASP A 370 -13.52 45.97 3.67
N LYS A 371 -13.78 44.95 4.52
CA LYS A 371 -13.54 43.50 4.29
C LYS A 371 -12.07 43.09 4.16
N ASN A 372 -11.14 43.88 4.67
CA ASN A 372 -9.76 43.47 4.78
C ASN A 372 -9.57 42.59 6.02
N GLU A 373 -8.80 41.49 5.91
CA GLU A 373 -8.50 40.63 7.03
C GLU A 373 -7.58 41.36 8.02
N LEU A 374 -8.00 41.38 9.29
CA LEU A 374 -7.21 41.94 10.39
C LEU A 374 -6.33 40.82 10.93
N ASP A 375 -5.08 40.76 10.43
CA ASP A 375 -4.09 39.75 10.83
C ASP A 375 -3.56 40.07 12.23
N MET A 376 -4.05 39.32 13.22
CA MET A 376 -3.59 39.36 14.59
C MET A 376 -2.41 38.41 14.76
N LYS A 377 -1.24 38.73 14.17
CA LYS A 377 0.00 37.97 14.44
C LYS A 377 0.22 37.95 15.94
N GLU A 378 0.31 36.74 16.50
CA GLU A 378 0.78 36.55 17.87
C GLU A 378 2.14 37.25 17.98
N GLU A 379 2.25 38.28 18.80
CA GLU A 379 3.54 38.69 19.34
C GLU A 379 4.09 37.42 20.06
N LYS A 380 5.01 36.72 19.41
CA LYS A 380 5.81 35.70 20.08
C LYS A 380 6.48 36.44 21.24
N GLU A 381 5.98 36.25 22.44
CA GLU A 381 6.72 36.59 23.63
C GLU A 381 8.10 35.96 23.52
N ILE A 382 9.07 36.83 23.38
CA ILE A 382 10.47 36.51 23.57
C ILE A 382 10.63 36.13 25.05
N ILE A 383 10.38 34.86 25.37
CA ILE A 383 10.90 34.26 26.58
C ILE A 383 12.30 33.77 26.24
N ASN A 384 13.20 34.71 26.23
CA ASN A 384 14.63 34.48 26.47
C ASN A 384 14.95 35.12 27.80
N LYS A 385 15.01 34.29 28.85
CA LYS A 385 16.10 34.32 29.85
C LYS A 385 15.92 33.16 30.81
#